data_0cbf37967f6962048a094fce718515a8
#
_entry.id   0cbf37967f6962048a094fce718515a8
#
_cell.length_a   1.000
_cell.length_b   1.000
_cell.length_c   1.000
_cell.angle_alpha   90.00
_cell.angle_beta   90.00
_cell.angle_gamma   90.00
#
_symmetry.space_group_name_H-M   'P 1'
#
loop_
_entity.id
_entity.type
_entity.pdbx_description
1 polymer ?
#
loop_
_entity_poly.entity_id
_entity_poly.type
_entity_poly.pdbx_seq_one_letter_code
_entity_poly.pdbx_strand_id
1 'polypeptide(L)'
;MSRSVWFRTVTALLCAGAVQAAMAQSGPPLTVSQAELAAAAWCDPSVAPGTGRQAVLLIHGTGSTPHESWSWNYMNALPAAGYGVCTVTLPERSVGSFTRSAEFAVYAARYAYQRSGSKIAIIDHSQGGTIAAWIAKFWPDVARNATDVISLAGVMQGSGFASTACAPGACTPLLWQLRIGAQHMAALSGSPMQKGAAITSIGTLLDELVFPQPLASTLPGASNITLQKICPLRVTEHGLMVSDAVVYALVLDALRNEGGAVSSRVSPLTCLQVSLPGTDPTGAAGFLNTIAALGLGLADVSQFVTREPPLPAYAAPYANPGTP
;
A
#
# COMPACT_ATOMS: atom_id res chain seq x y z
N MET A 1 -54.45 -21.96 11.83
CA MET A 1 -53.60 -21.20 10.91
C MET A 1 -52.63 -20.33 11.68
N SER A 2 -51.55 -20.85 12.27
CA SER A 2 -50.53 -20.00 12.95
C SER A 2 -49.23 -20.79 13.27
N ARG A 3 -48.64 -21.52 12.33
CA ARG A 3 -47.31 -22.14 12.53
C ARG A 3 -46.27 -21.82 11.43
N SER A 4 -46.66 -21.13 10.34
CA SER A 4 -45.77 -20.87 9.23
C SER A 4 -45.02 -19.51 9.27
N VAL A 5 -45.45 -18.58 10.11
CA VAL A 5 -44.86 -17.22 10.16
C VAL A 5 -43.57 -17.19 10.98
N TRP A 6 -43.46 -17.99 12.06
CA TRP A 6 -42.28 -18.01 12.94
C TRP A 6 -41.01 -18.61 12.28
N PHE A 7 -41.16 -19.62 11.44
CA PHE A 7 -40.02 -20.25 10.78
C PHE A 7 -39.38 -19.35 9.71
N ARG A 8 -40.16 -18.52 9.02
CA ARG A 8 -39.62 -17.59 8.00
C ARG A 8 -38.86 -16.43 8.61
N THR A 9 -39.32 -15.92 9.75
CA THR A 9 -38.66 -14.78 10.44
C THR A 9 -37.34 -15.18 11.09
N VAL A 10 -37.26 -16.37 11.67
CA VAL A 10 -36.03 -16.86 12.30
C VAL A 10 -34.97 -17.18 11.25
N THR A 11 -35.36 -17.76 10.10
CA THR A 11 -34.42 -18.06 9.01
C THR A 11 -33.86 -16.78 8.37
N ALA A 12 -34.68 -15.76 8.17
CA ALA A 12 -34.23 -14.46 7.63
C ALA A 12 -33.27 -13.73 8.58
N LEU A 13 -33.52 -13.75 9.90
CA LEU A 13 -32.64 -13.18 10.91
C LEU A 13 -31.29 -13.92 11.00
N LEU A 14 -31.30 -15.24 10.92
CA LEU A 14 -30.07 -16.05 10.93
C LEU A 14 -29.22 -15.83 9.67
N CYS A 15 -29.86 -15.72 8.49
CA CYS A 15 -29.16 -15.42 7.25
C CYS A 15 -28.59 -13.99 7.26
N ALA A 16 -29.30 -13.00 7.74
CA ALA A 16 -28.81 -11.62 7.83
C ALA A 16 -27.64 -11.50 8.83
N GLY A 17 -27.71 -12.18 9.98
CA GLY A 17 -26.64 -12.22 10.95
C GLY A 17 -25.38 -12.93 10.41
N ALA A 18 -25.53 -14.02 9.66
CA ALA A 18 -24.43 -14.74 9.04
C ALA A 18 -23.73 -13.91 7.94
N VAL A 19 -24.49 -13.17 7.13
CA VAL A 19 -23.95 -12.28 6.09
C VAL A 19 -23.20 -11.11 6.74
N GLN A 20 -23.76 -10.48 7.78
CA GLN A 20 -23.07 -9.41 8.51
C GLN A 20 -21.79 -9.89 9.19
N ALA A 21 -21.79 -11.08 9.79
CA ALA A 21 -20.59 -11.67 10.39
C ALA A 21 -19.52 -12.00 9.34
N ALA A 22 -19.91 -12.51 8.17
CA ALA A 22 -18.99 -12.78 7.07
C ALA A 22 -18.39 -11.48 6.50
N MET A 23 -19.18 -10.43 6.33
CA MET A 23 -18.69 -9.11 5.90
C MET A 23 -17.78 -8.47 6.94
N ALA A 24 -18.05 -8.61 8.23
CA ALA A 24 -17.18 -8.15 9.31
C ALA A 24 -15.82 -8.87 9.33
N GLN A 25 -15.74 -10.10 8.80
CA GLN A 25 -14.50 -10.87 8.70
C GLN A 25 -13.68 -10.59 7.44
N SER A 26 -14.32 -10.31 6.31
CA SER A 26 -13.67 -10.12 4.99
C SER A 26 -13.59 -8.65 4.55
N GLY A 27 -14.23 -7.73 5.28
CA GLY A 27 -14.29 -6.31 4.91
C GLY A 27 -15.32 -6.00 3.82
N PRO A 28 -15.28 -4.77 3.27
CA PRO A 28 -16.23 -4.32 2.25
C PRO A 28 -16.20 -5.19 0.98
N PRO A 29 -17.33 -5.37 0.29
CA PRO A 29 -17.35 -6.04 -1.00
C PRO A 29 -16.57 -5.24 -2.04
N LEU A 30 -15.91 -5.94 -2.96
CA LEU A 30 -15.25 -5.33 -4.10
C LEU A 30 -16.32 -5.01 -5.16
N THR A 31 -16.23 -3.82 -5.77
CA THR A 31 -17.18 -3.33 -6.79
C THR A 31 -16.66 -3.56 -8.22
N VAL A 32 -15.35 -3.69 -8.38
CA VAL A 32 -14.69 -4.01 -9.64
C VAL A 32 -14.97 -5.46 -10.03
N SER A 33 -15.13 -5.74 -11.32
CA SER A 33 -15.42 -7.09 -11.80
C SER A 33 -14.29 -8.06 -11.45
N GLN A 34 -14.65 -9.30 -11.10
CA GLN A 34 -13.66 -10.33 -10.77
C GLN A 34 -12.69 -10.61 -11.92
N ALA A 35 -13.15 -10.51 -13.17
CA ALA A 35 -12.30 -10.72 -14.34
C ALA A 35 -11.23 -9.63 -14.46
N GLU A 36 -11.59 -8.36 -14.21
CA GLU A 36 -10.67 -7.23 -14.23
C GLU A 36 -9.65 -7.33 -13.08
N LEU A 37 -10.11 -7.66 -11.88
CA LEU A 37 -9.25 -7.87 -10.71
C LEU A 37 -8.26 -9.03 -10.92
N ALA A 38 -8.74 -10.15 -11.48
CA ALA A 38 -7.92 -11.33 -11.73
C ALA A 38 -6.84 -11.08 -12.79
N ALA A 39 -7.15 -10.29 -13.83
CA ALA A 39 -6.19 -9.92 -14.87
C ALA A 39 -5.06 -9.03 -14.37
N ALA A 40 -5.27 -8.33 -13.25
CA ALA A 40 -4.31 -7.41 -12.66
C ALA A 40 -3.35 -8.05 -11.65
N ALA A 41 -3.68 -9.22 -11.12
CA ALA A 41 -2.88 -9.90 -10.09
C ALA A 41 -1.98 -10.98 -10.73
N TRP A 42 -0.72 -10.98 -10.35
CA TRP A 42 0.27 -11.96 -10.81
C TRP A 42 1.17 -12.43 -9.67
N CYS A 43 1.53 -13.70 -9.69
CA CYS A 43 2.57 -14.26 -8.82
C CYS A 43 3.54 -15.11 -9.64
N ASP A 44 4.81 -15.05 -9.27
CA ASP A 44 5.84 -15.95 -9.81
C ASP A 44 5.42 -17.42 -9.60
N PRO A 45 5.69 -18.32 -10.57
CA PRO A 45 5.38 -19.75 -10.43
C PRO A 45 5.96 -20.42 -9.18
N SER A 46 7.04 -19.90 -8.61
CA SER A 46 7.65 -20.39 -7.37
C SER A 46 6.77 -20.10 -6.12
N VAL A 47 5.76 -19.24 -6.24
CA VAL A 47 4.78 -19.00 -5.17
C VAL A 47 3.76 -20.13 -5.19
N ALA A 48 3.98 -21.13 -4.37
CA ALA A 48 3.11 -22.31 -4.24
C ALA A 48 3.17 -22.87 -2.80
N PRO A 49 2.12 -23.60 -2.36
CA PRO A 49 2.11 -24.24 -1.06
C PRO A 49 3.30 -25.21 -0.90
N GLY A 50 3.89 -25.25 0.28
CA GLY A 50 4.97 -26.22 0.62
C GLY A 50 6.35 -25.85 0.08
N THR A 51 6.52 -24.73 -0.62
CA THR A 51 7.85 -24.31 -1.11
C THR A 51 8.75 -23.73 -0.01
N GLY A 52 8.20 -23.43 1.16
CA GLY A 52 8.90 -22.75 2.25
C GLY A 52 9.20 -21.26 1.97
N ARG A 53 8.76 -20.72 0.83
CA ARG A 53 8.94 -19.33 0.44
C ARG A 53 7.72 -18.50 0.84
N GLN A 54 7.94 -17.49 1.68
CA GLN A 54 6.90 -16.51 1.94
C GLN A 54 6.66 -15.67 0.69
N ALA A 55 5.38 -15.50 0.31
CA ALA A 55 5.01 -14.61 -0.78
C ALA A 55 5.07 -13.15 -0.33
N VAL A 56 5.64 -12.28 -1.18
CA VAL A 56 5.69 -10.84 -1.01
C VAL A 56 4.91 -10.19 -2.14
N LEU A 57 3.84 -9.47 -1.81
CA LEU A 57 3.08 -8.66 -2.76
C LEU A 57 3.73 -7.29 -2.90
N LEU A 58 4.10 -6.90 -4.11
CA LEU A 58 4.65 -5.60 -4.46
C LEU A 58 3.55 -4.69 -5.01
N ILE A 59 3.34 -3.52 -4.40
CA ILE A 59 2.35 -2.52 -4.82
C ILE A 59 3.10 -1.26 -5.27
N HIS A 60 2.96 -0.92 -6.55
CA HIS A 60 3.67 0.23 -7.15
C HIS A 60 3.01 1.58 -6.80
N GLY A 61 3.74 2.67 -7.03
CA GLY A 61 3.27 4.04 -6.86
C GLY A 61 2.54 4.60 -8.07
N THR A 62 2.21 5.89 -8.00
CA THR A 62 1.51 6.66 -9.04
C THR A 62 2.33 6.73 -10.33
N GLY A 63 1.67 6.67 -11.48
CA GLY A 63 2.26 6.85 -12.80
C GLY A 63 3.08 5.65 -13.30
N SER A 64 3.18 4.57 -12.54
CA SER A 64 4.04 3.43 -12.85
C SER A 64 3.26 2.12 -13.09
N THR A 65 4.00 1.08 -13.41
CA THR A 65 3.54 -0.30 -13.49
C THR A 65 4.42 -1.19 -12.59
N PRO A 66 4.01 -2.43 -12.30
CA PRO A 66 4.86 -3.34 -11.52
C PRO A 66 6.25 -3.55 -12.16
N HIS A 67 6.30 -3.65 -13.48
CA HIS A 67 7.57 -3.83 -14.20
C HIS A 67 8.49 -2.62 -14.03
N GLU A 68 7.99 -1.42 -14.26
CA GLU A 68 8.78 -0.18 -14.13
C GLU A 68 9.28 0.05 -12.70
N SER A 69 8.44 -0.24 -11.69
CA SER A 69 8.82 -0.02 -10.30
C SER A 69 9.76 -1.10 -9.75
N TRP A 70 9.59 -2.38 -10.14
CA TRP A 70 10.15 -3.48 -9.37
C TRP A 70 11.06 -4.43 -10.14
N SER A 71 11.07 -4.43 -11.50
CA SER A 71 11.82 -5.41 -12.31
C SER A 71 13.34 -5.29 -12.17
N TRP A 72 13.84 -4.13 -11.85
CA TRP A 72 15.26 -3.80 -11.79
C TRP A 72 15.84 -3.79 -10.36
N ASN A 73 14.99 -4.12 -9.36
CA ASN A 73 15.34 -4.07 -7.94
C ASN A 73 14.71 -5.24 -7.15
N TYR A 74 13.57 -5.07 -6.50
CA TYR A 74 12.96 -6.07 -5.61
C TYR A 74 12.59 -7.38 -6.30
N MET A 75 12.20 -7.40 -7.57
CA MET A 75 11.92 -8.64 -8.30
C MET A 75 13.17 -9.48 -8.54
N ASN A 76 14.37 -8.90 -8.43
CA ASN A 76 15.65 -9.62 -8.43
C ASN A 76 16.08 -9.99 -7.01
N ALA A 77 16.00 -9.04 -6.07
CA ALA A 77 16.54 -9.17 -4.73
C ALA A 77 15.74 -10.14 -3.83
N LEU A 78 14.42 -10.12 -3.92
CA LEU A 78 13.56 -10.97 -3.06
C LEU A 78 13.70 -12.46 -3.35
N PRO A 79 13.69 -12.93 -4.62
CA PRO A 79 13.96 -14.33 -4.93
C PRO A 79 15.35 -14.79 -4.48
N ALA A 80 16.36 -13.94 -4.63
CA ALA A 80 17.72 -14.22 -4.14
C ALA A 80 17.79 -14.31 -2.61
N ALA A 81 16.90 -13.60 -1.90
CA ALA A 81 16.76 -13.67 -0.45
C ALA A 81 15.84 -14.80 0.05
N GLY A 82 15.25 -15.61 -0.85
CA GLY A 82 14.43 -16.77 -0.51
C GLY A 82 12.92 -16.51 -0.49
N TYR A 83 12.44 -15.34 -0.93
CA TYR A 83 11.02 -14.97 -0.99
C TYR A 83 10.42 -15.26 -2.37
N GLY A 84 9.10 -15.46 -2.41
CA GLY A 84 8.32 -15.50 -3.64
C GLY A 84 7.74 -14.12 -3.96
N VAL A 85 7.64 -13.74 -5.22
CA VAL A 85 7.14 -12.42 -5.62
C VAL A 85 5.76 -12.51 -6.24
N CYS A 86 4.86 -11.64 -5.78
CA CYS A 86 3.59 -11.32 -6.41
C CYS A 86 3.54 -9.82 -6.73
N THR A 87 2.77 -9.44 -7.74
CA THR A 87 2.57 -8.04 -8.11
C THR A 87 1.09 -7.76 -8.40
N VAL A 88 0.72 -6.49 -8.36
CA VAL A 88 -0.58 -6.01 -8.81
C VAL A 88 -0.40 -4.85 -9.79
N THR A 89 -1.05 -4.92 -10.94
CA THR A 89 -1.15 -3.81 -11.87
C THR A 89 -2.33 -2.94 -11.48
N LEU A 90 -2.07 -1.75 -10.95
CA LEU A 90 -3.11 -0.82 -10.57
C LEU A 90 -3.71 -0.15 -11.80
N PRO A 91 -5.04 0.12 -11.82
CA PRO A 91 -5.70 0.68 -12.97
C PRO A 91 -5.16 2.06 -13.31
N GLU A 92 -5.17 2.42 -14.60
CA GLU A 92 -4.79 3.75 -15.08
C GLU A 92 -3.41 4.20 -14.57
N ARG A 93 -2.45 3.27 -14.45
CA ARG A 93 -1.13 3.55 -13.85
C ARG A 93 -1.23 4.22 -12.47
N SER A 94 -2.29 3.93 -11.73
CA SER A 94 -2.58 4.50 -10.41
C SER A 94 -2.69 6.05 -10.36
N VAL A 95 -3.13 6.70 -11.45
CA VAL A 95 -3.39 8.16 -11.47
C VAL A 95 -4.84 8.51 -11.14
N GLY A 96 -5.74 7.52 -11.16
CA GLY A 96 -7.14 7.65 -10.75
C GLY A 96 -7.33 7.61 -9.23
N SER A 97 -8.57 7.37 -8.78
CA SER A 97 -8.88 7.26 -7.34
C SER A 97 -8.15 6.09 -6.70
N PHE A 98 -7.40 6.35 -5.61
CA PHE A 98 -6.69 5.28 -4.90
C PHE A 98 -7.63 4.27 -4.23
N THR A 99 -8.86 4.66 -3.89
CA THR A 99 -9.83 3.72 -3.29
C THR A 99 -10.32 2.68 -4.30
N ARG A 100 -10.36 3.01 -5.61
CA ARG A 100 -10.54 2.03 -6.67
C ARG A 100 -9.31 1.12 -6.79
N SER A 101 -8.11 1.67 -6.78
CA SER A 101 -6.85 0.91 -6.80
C SER A 101 -6.73 -0.04 -5.60
N ALA A 102 -7.28 0.34 -4.44
CA ALA A 102 -7.32 -0.50 -3.25
C ALA A 102 -8.07 -1.82 -3.48
N GLU A 103 -9.14 -1.85 -4.28
CA GLU A 103 -9.86 -3.10 -4.59
C GLU A 103 -8.97 -4.10 -5.34
N PHE A 104 -8.14 -3.62 -6.27
CA PHE A 104 -7.15 -4.44 -6.98
C PHE A 104 -6.11 -5.00 -6.02
N ALA A 105 -5.61 -4.18 -5.10
CA ALA A 105 -4.64 -4.61 -4.10
C ALA A 105 -5.23 -5.62 -3.10
N VAL A 106 -6.51 -5.47 -2.69
CA VAL A 106 -7.23 -6.47 -1.87
C VAL A 106 -7.30 -7.82 -2.59
N TYR A 107 -7.71 -7.79 -3.87
CA TYR A 107 -7.79 -9.02 -4.65
C TYR A 107 -6.40 -9.68 -4.77
N ALA A 108 -5.38 -8.91 -5.10
CA ALA A 108 -4.01 -9.41 -5.25
C ALA A 108 -3.45 -9.99 -3.93
N ALA A 109 -3.74 -9.36 -2.78
CA ALA A 109 -3.34 -9.88 -1.47
C ALA A 109 -4.02 -11.22 -1.16
N ARG A 110 -5.32 -11.34 -1.44
CA ARG A 110 -6.07 -12.61 -1.31
C ARG A 110 -5.54 -13.69 -2.26
N TYR A 111 -5.26 -13.32 -3.49
CA TYR A 111 -4.69 -14.22 -4.49
C TYR A 111 -3.31 -14.72 -4.08
N ALA A 112 -2.42 -13.83 -3.63
CA ALA A 112 -1.09 -14.21 -3.14
C ALA A 112 -1.17 -15.15 -1.92
N TYR A 113 -2.06 -14.86 -0.96
CA TYR A 113 -2.32 -15.72 0.19
C TYR A 113 -2.81 -17.12 -0.23
N GLN A 114 -3.78 -17.19 -1.15
CA GLN A 114 -4.30 -18.46 -1.65
C GLN A 114 -3.23 -19.25 -2.41
N ARG A 115 -2.43 -18.57 -3.23
CA ARG A 115 -1.35 -19.16 -4.02
C ARG A 115 -0.23 -19.72 -3.15
N SER A 116 0.15 -19.01 -2.10
CA SER A 116 1.23 -19.44 -1.19
C SER A 116 0.78 -20.46 -0.16
N GLY A 117 -0.51 -20.48 0.20
CA GLY A 117 -1.06 -21.28 1.30
C GLY A 117 -0.57 -20.83 2.69
N SER A 118 0.04 -19.65 2.80
CA SER A 118 0.59 -19.10 4.04
C SER A 118 0.45 -17.56 4.06
N LYS A 119 0.65 -16.95 5.24
CA LYS A 119 0.65 -15.48 5.36
C LYS A 119 1.70 -14.86 4.44
N ILE A 120 1.31 -13.75 3.82
CA ILE A 120 2.14 -12.97 2.91
C ILE A 120 2.79 -11.79 3.62
N ALA A 121 3.75 -11.14 2.97
CA ALA A 121 4.13 -9.76 3.29
C ALA A 121 3.73 -8.83 2.14
N ILE A 122 3.58 -7.55 2.41
CA ILE A 122 3.28 -6.50 1.42
C ILE A 122 4.41 -5.48 1.48
N ILE A 123 5.00 -5.18 0.34
CA ILE A 123 5.95 -4.07 0.17
C ILE A 123 5.36 -3.12 -0.86
N ASP A 124 5.43 -1.84 -0.57
CA ASP A 124 4.83 -0.82 -1.40
C ASP A 124 5.73 0.40 -1.56
N HIS A 125 5.38 1.26 -2.51
CA HIS A 125 6.08 2.52 -2.71
C HIS A 125 5.09 3.67 -2.95
N SER A 126 5.38 4.83 -2.36
CA SER A 126 4.64 6.07 -2.63
C SER A 126 3.14 5.94 -2.32
N GLN A 127 2.24 6.25 -3.26
CA GLN A 127 0.80 5.99 -3.15
C GLN A 127 0.48 4.52 -2.85
N GLY A 128 1.31 3.58 -3.30
CA GLY A 128 1.18 2.17 -2.94
C GLY A 128 1.10 1.96 -1.44
N GLY A 129 1.83 2.78 -0.65
CA GLY A 129 1.79 2.78 0.80
C GLY A 129 0.45 3.23 1.37
N THR A 130 -0.15 4.27 0.79
CA THR A 130 -1.52 4.66 1.12
C THR A 130 -2.49 3.50 0.88
N ILE A 131 -2.37 2.85 -0.29
CA ILE A 131 -3.21 1.71 -0.68
C ILE A 131 -3.01 0.53 0.27
N ALA A 132 -1.76 0.15 0.56
CA ALA A 132 -1.43 -0.98 1.44
C ALA A 132 -1.94 -0.76 2.88
N ALA A 133 -1.72 0.43 3.43
CA ALA A 133 -2.24 0.80 4.74
C ALA A 133 -3.77 0.85 4.74
N TRP A 134 -4.39 1.36 3.67
CA TRP A 134 -5.84 1.41 3.50
C TRP A 134 -6.47 0.01 3.50
N ILE A 135 -5.92 -0.92 2.70
CA ILE A 135 -6.45 -2.29 2.67
C ILE A 135 -6.21 -3.04 3.98
N ALA A 136 -5.09 -2.82 4.65
CA ALA A 136 -4.84 -3.37 5.98
C ALA A 136 -5.79 -2.80 7.04
N LYS A 137 -6.28 -1.58 6.87
CA LYS A 137 -7.24 -0.96 7.78
C LYS A 137 -8.68 -1.43 7.57
N PHE A 138 -9.13 -1.48 6.33
CA PHE A 138 -10.55 -1.66 6.01
C PHE A 138 -10.92 -3.09 5.57
N TRP A 139 -9.96 -3.96 5.30
CA TRP A 139 -10.17 -5.39 5.02
C TRP A 139 -9.48 -6.26 6.06
N PRO A 140 -10.20 -6.65 7.13
CA PRO A 140 -9.62 -7.41 8.24
C PRO A 140 -9.00 -8.75 7.84
N ASP A 141 -9.48 -9.38 6.77
CA ASP A 141 -8.89 -10.60 6.23
C ASP A 141 -7.51 -10.35 5.63
N VAL A 142 -7.30 -9.23 4.95
CA VAL A 142 -5.97 -8.83 4.45
C VAL A 142 -5.02 -8.62 5.62
N ALA A 143 -5.44 -7.85 6.64
CA ALA A 143 -4.62 -7.61 7.83
C ALA A 143 -4.24 -8.91 8.57
N ARG A 144 -5.15 -9.87 8.68
CA ARG A 144 -4.88 -11.17 9.35
C ARG A 144 -3.98 -12.10 8.54
N ASN A 145 -4.08 -12.03 7.21
CA ASN A 145 -3.37 -12.90 6.29
C ASN A 145 -2.02 -12.33 5.85
N ALA A 146 -1.67 -11.13 6.30
CA ALA A 146 -0.34 -10.56 6.16
C ALA A 146 0.46 -10.70 7.47
N THR A 147 1.78 -10.87 7.36
CA THR A 147 2.74 -10.71 8.47
C THR A 147 3.12 -9.25 8.60
N ASP A 148 3.43 -8.61 7.46
CA ASP A 148 4.00 -7.28 7.37
C ASP A 148 3.36 -6.45 6.25
N VAL A 149 3.27 -5.15 6.50
CA VAL A 149 3.06 -4.10 5.50
C VAL A 149 4.22 -3.12 5.63
N ILE A 150 5.07 -3.06 4.60
CA ILE A 150 6.32 -2.30 4.61
C ILE A 150 6.26 -1.23 3.54
N SER A 151 6.12 0.02 3.97
CA SER A 151 5.90 1.16 3.12
C SER A 151 7.18 1.97 2.90
N LEU A 152 7.52 2.16 1.63
CA LEU A 152 8.68 2.94 1.17
C LEU A 152 8.17 4.30 0.66
N ALA A 153 8.47 5.38 1.39
CA ALA A 153 8.00 6.73 1.08
C ALA A 153 6.48 6.86 0.91
N GLY A 154 5.70 6.12 1.72
CA GLY A 154 4.24 6.14 1.64
C GLY A 154 3.61 7.46 2.07
N VAL A 155 2.50 7.83 1.42
CA VAL A 155 1.70 9.02 1.78
C VAL A 155 0.71 8.61 2.86
N MET A 156 1.01 8.91 4.12
CA MET A 156 0.20 8.48 5.27
C MET A 156 -0.67 9.60 5.86
N GLN A 157 -0.22 10.85 5.81
CA GLN A 157 -0.94 12.01 6.35
C GLN A 157 -1.15 13.13 5.32
N GLY A 158 -0.99 12.80 4.04
CA GLY A 158 -1.11 13.72 2.95
C GLY A 158 0.22 14.31 2.50
N SER A 159 0.21 14.91 1.31
CA SER A 159 1.38 15.47 0.64
C SER A 159 1.20 16.96 0.34
N GLY A 160 2.23 17.74 0.61
CA GLY A 160 2.32 19.15 0.21
C GLY A 160 2.33 19.30 -1.31
N PHE A 161 2.93 18.35 -2.06
CA PHE A 161 2.85 18.32 -3.51
C PHE A 161 1.39 18.26 -3.98
N ALA A 162 0.60 17.31 -3.47
CA ALA A 162 -0.81 17.17 -3.79
C ALA A 162 -1.62 18.42 -3.41
N SER A 163 -1.32 19.01 -2.24
CA SER A 163 -1.96 20.26 -1.79
C SER A 163 -1.67 21.43 -2.74
N THR A 164 -0.42 21.57 -3.19
CA THR A 164 0.00 22.61 -4.15
C THR A 164 -0.65 22.41 -5.52
N ALA A 165 -0.67 21.19 -6.02
CA ALA A 165 -1.29 20.86 -7.31
C ALA A 165 -2.80 21.13 -7.33
N CYS A 166 -3.50 20.98 -6.20
CA CYS A 166 -4.93 21.26 -6.08
C CYS A 166 -5.25 22.72 -5.69
N ALA A 167 -4.24 23.57 -5.42
CA ALA A 167 -4.45 24.96 -5.00
C ALA A 167 -5.26 25.82 -6.01
N PRO A 168 -5.18 25.58 -7.35
CA PRO A 168 -6.03 26.28 -8.30
C PRO A 168 -7.54 25.94 -8.22
N GLY A 169 -7.92 24.99 -7.37
CA GLY A 169 -9.32 24.58 -7.16
C GLY A 169 -9.79 23.42 -8.03
N ALA A 170 -8.90 22.85 -8.87
CA ALA A 170 -9.18 21.66 -9.67
C ALA A 170 -7.89 20.83 -9.82
N CYS A 171 -7.98 19.53 -9.65
CA CYS A 171 -6.90 18.56 -9.87
C CYS A 171 -7.49 17.16 -10.01
N THR A 172 -6.64 16.13 -10.22
CA THR A 172 -7.11 14.75 -10.34
C THR A 172 -7.76 14.25 -9.03
N PRO A 173 -8.69 13.27 -9.09
CA PRO A 173 -9.27 12.64 -7.91
C PRO A 173 -8.21 12.15 -6.92
N LEU A 174 -7.14 11.57 -7.41
CA LEU A 174 -6.01 11.11 -6.60
C LEU A 174 -5.38 12.23 -5.77
N LEU A 175 -5.03 13.34 -6.41
CA LEU A 175 -4.37 14.45 -5.72
C LEU A 175 -5.28 15.06 -4.65
N TRP A 176 -6.59 15.17 -4.90
CA TRP A 176 -7.56 15.55 -3.88
C TRP A 176 -7.54 14.61 -2.67
N GLN A 177 -7.47 13.30 -2.91
CA GLN A 177 -7.44 12.29 -1.85
C GLN A 177 -6.14 12.27 -1.05
N LEU A 178 -5.01 12.64 -1.69
CA LEU A 178 -3.67 12.62 -1.07
C LEU A 178 -3.22 13.98 -0.52
N ARG A 179 -4.00 15.04 -0.62
CA ARG A 179 -3.60 16.34 -0.06
C ARG A 179 -3.62 16.33 1.48
N ILE A 180 -2.87 17.23 2.09
CA ILE A 180 -2.91 17.47 3.53
C ILE A 180 -4.34 17.92 3.91
N GLY A 181 -4.91 17.29 4.93
CA GLY A 181 -6.27 17.59 5.41
C GLY A 181 -7.40 16.95 4.57
N ALA A 182 -7.09 16.07 3.61
CA ALA A 182 -8.10 15.29 2.91
C ALA A 182 -8.85 14.36 3.88
N GLN A 183 -10.16 14.17 3.64
CA GLN A 183 -10.98 13.25 4.44
C GLN A 183 -10.47 11.81 4.33
N HIS A 184 -9.93 11.42 3.17
CA HIS A 184 -9.31 10.12 2.97
C HIS A 184 -8.08 9.93 3.87
N MET A 185 -7.24 10.95 4.01
CA MET A 185 -6.07 10.89 4.91
C MET A 185 -6.49 10.89 6.37
N ALA A 186 -7.53 11.64 6.73
CA ALA A 186 -8.12 11.59 8.06
C ALA A 186 -8.69 10.20 8.39
N ALA A 187 -9.41 9.58 7.44
CA ALA A 187 -9.93 8.22 7.60
C ALA A 187 -8.81 7.18 7.72
N LEU A 188 -7.68 7.34 7.01
CA LEU A 188 -6.53 6.45 7.11
C LEU A 188 -5.84 6.57 8.47
N SER A 189 -5.48 7.79 8.88
CA SER A 189 -4.55 8.04 9.99
C SER A 189 -5.25 8.48 11.29
N GLY A 190 -6.52 8.86 11.25
CA GLY A 190 -7.27 9.41 12.38
C GLY A 190 -7.67 8.41 13.46
N SER A 191 -7.50 7.11 13.22
CA SER A 191 -7.80 6.05 14.20
C SER A 191 -6.84 4.88 14.05
N PRO A 192 -6.70 4.02 15.08
CA PRO A 192 -5.76 2.89 15.04
C PRO A 192 -6.00 1.94 13.87
N MET A 193 -4.91 1.32 13.42
CA MET A 193 -4.93 0.25 12.43
C MET A 193 -5.57 -1.03 13.00
N GLN A 194 -6.06 -1.90 12.13
CA GLN A 194 -6.53 -3.23 12.53
C GLN A 194 -5.38 -4.04 13.12
N LYS A 195 -5.70 -4.91 14.07
CA LYS A 195 -4.76 -5.91 14.56
C LYS A 195 -4.50 -6.96 13.48
N GLY A 196 -3.26 -7.31 13.26
CA GLY A 196 -2.87 -8.32 12.26
C GLY A 196 -1.42 -8.11 11.83
N ALA A 197 -1.22 -7.61 10.61
CA ALA A 197 0.10 -7.33 10.10
C ALA A 197 0.87 -6.28 10.93
N ALA A 198 2.17 -6.49 11.09
CA ALA A 198 3.06 -5.45 11.56
C ALA A 198 3.23 -4.39 10.46
N ILE A 199 3.25 -3.10 10.82
CA ILE A 199 3.37 -2.03 9.84
C ILE A 199 4.69 -1.30 10.07
N THR A 200 5.46 -1.16 8.98
CA THR A 200 6.67 -0.35 8.94
C THR A 200 6.51 0.74 7.91
N SER A 201 6.74 1.99 8.27
CA SER A 201 6.79 3.11 7.35
C SER A 201 8.19 3.71 7.33
N ILE A 202 8.82 3.70 6.15
CA ILE A 202 10.19 4.17 5.94
C ILE A 202 10.14 5.42 5.07
N GLY A 203 10.62 6.55 5.60
CA GLY A 203 10.67 7.83 4.90
C GLY A 203 12.10 8.37 4.79
N THR A 204 12.27 9.37 3.94
CA THR A 204 13.51 10.16 3.80
C THR A 204 13.22 11.63 4.00
N LEU A 205 14.13 12.37 4.66
CA LEU A 205 13.99 13.83 4.81
C LEU A 205 14.11 14.58 3.48
N LEU A 206 14.60 13.92 2.43
CA LEU A 206 14.83 14.49 1.10
C LEU A 206 13.69 14.15 0.11
N ASP A 207 12.52 13.74 0.62
CA ASP A 207 11.37 13.43 -0.21
C ASP A 207 10.74 14.70 -0.77
N GLU A 208 10.81 14.87 -2.09
CA GLU A 208 10.31 16.04 -2.82
C GLU A 208 8.83 15.92 -3.23
N LEU A 209 8.24 14.73 -3.11
CA LEU A 209 6.85 14.48 -3.43
C LEU A 209 5.98 14.28 -2.19
N VAL A 210 6.50 13.57 -1.19
CA VAL A 210 5.78 13.28 0.05
C VAL A 210 6.37 14.12 1.17
N PHE A 211 5.89 15.34 1.31
CA PHE A 211 6.34 16.30 2.33
C PHE A 211 5.15 16.98 3.03
N PRO A 212 5.36 17.56 4.26
CA PRO A 212 6.62 17.68 5.01
C PRO A 212 7.04 16.36 5.70
N GLN A 213 8.32 16.04 5.62
CA GLN A 213 8.87 14.88 6.31
C GLN A 213 9.32 15.24 7.75
N PRO A 214 9.24 14.30 8.70
CA PRO A 214 8.80 12.90 8.56
C PRO A 214 7.28 12.72 8.66
N LEU A 215 6.51 13.80 8.90
CA LEU A 215 5.08 13.73 9.20
C LEU A 215 4.28 13.04 8.07
N ALA A 216 4.51 13.44 6.83
CA ALA A 216 3.75 12.95 5.69
C ALA A 216 3.79 11.41 5.52
N SER A 217 4.91 10.78 5.93
CA SER A 217 5.06 9.31 5.90
C SER A 217 4.83 8.64 7.27
N THR A 218 4.44 9.38 8.30
CA THR A 218 4.19 8.80 9.63
C THR A 218 2.79 8.22 9.72
N LEU A 219 2.68 6.94 10.10
CA LEU A 219 1.41 6.27 10.37
C LEU A 219 1.29 5.92 11.86
N PRO A 220 0.23 6.35 12.57
CA PRO A 220 0.03 6.00 13.98
C PRO A 220 0.00 4.47 14.19
N GLY A 221 0.77 4.00 15.16
CA GLY A 221 0.86 2.57 15.48
C GLY A 221 1.82 1.75 14.63
N ALA A 222 2.49 2.37 13.64
CA ALA A 222 3.52 1.74 12.83
C ALA A 222 4.93 1.94 13.41
N SER A 223 5.89 1.11 12.99
CA SER A 223 7.32 1.40 13.12
C SER A 223 7.69 2.48 12.09
N ASN A 224 7.79 3.75 12.54
CA ASN A 224 8.07 4.88 11.67
C ASN A 224 9.56 5.18 11.67
N ILE A 225 10.23 5.00 10.54
CA ILE A 225 11.68 5.09 10.40
C ILE A 225 12.04 6.14 9.34
N THR A 226 12.95 7.05 9.71
CA THR A 226 13.55 8.02 8.78
C THR A 226 14.98 7.61 8.49
N LEU A 227 15.38 7.51 7.22
CA LEU A 227 16.71 7.05 6.82
C LEU A 227 17.84 7.83 7.47
N GLN A 228 17.72 9.15 7.57
CA GLN A 228 18.75 10.03 8.12
C GLN A 228 18.95 9.86 9.64
N LYS A 229 18.05 9.17 10.34
CA LYS A 229 18.28 8.76 11.73
C LYS A 229 19.22 7.56 11.84
N ILE A 230 19.39 6.77 10.77
CA ILE A 230 20.32 5.63 10.70
C ILE A 230 21.61 6.08 10.04
N CYS A 231 21.50 6.73 8.88
CA CYS A 231 22.60 7.21 8.07
C CYS A 231 22.46 8.73 7.84
N PRO A 232 23.02 9.59 8.72
CA PRO A 232 22.77 11.04 8.70
C PRO A 232 23.10 11.74 7.38
N LEU A 233 24.06 11.21 6.63
CA LEU A 233 24.49 11.76 5.33
C LEU A 233 23.86 11.03 4.12
N ARG A 234 22.83 10.19 4.34
CA ARG A 234 22.16 9.46 3.26
C ARG A 234 21.40 10.43 2.36
N VAL A 235 21.78 10.45 1.10
CA VAL A 235 21.08 11.20 0.04
C VAL A 235 20.23 10.18 -0.77
N THR A 236 18.95 10.12 -0.44
CA THR A 236 17.97 9.27 -1.13
C THR A 236 16.69 10.09 -1.25
N GLU A 237 16.28 10.40 -2.47
CA GLU A 237 15.04 11.10 -2.79
C GLU A 237 13.88 10.10 -2.92
N HIS A 238 12.67 10.58 -3.21
CA HIS A 238 11.45 9.78 -3.26
C HIS A 238 11.56 8.52 -4.12
N GLY A 239 12.01 8.67 -5.36
CA GLY A 239 12.06 7.56 -6.32
C GLY A 239 13.11 6.51 -5.98
N LEU A 240 14.28 6.92 -5.48
CA LEU A 240 15.37 6.00 -5.16
C LEU A 240 15.12 5.17 -3.90
N MET A 241 14.07 5.43 -3.13
CA MET A 241 13.68 4.59 -1.99
C MET A 241 13.48 3.12 -2.39
N VAL A 242 13.08 2.83 -3.63
CA VAL A 242 12.89 1.46 -4.12
C VAL A 242 14.20 0.71 -4.44
N SER A 243 15.34 1.39 -4.41
CA SER A 243 16.63 0.77 -4.71
C SER A 243 17.67 0.97 -3.61
N ASP A 244 17.35 1.72 -2.57
CA ASP A 244 18.25 2.08 -1.49
C ASP A 244 18.64 0.86 -0.63
N ALA A 245 19.95 0.71 -0.34
CA ALA A 245 20.47 -0.42 0.44
C ALA A 245 20.00 -0.40 1.91
N VAL A 246 19.83 0.79 2.51
CA VAL A 246 19.38 0.92 3.92
C VAL A 246 17.90 0.62 4.02
N VAL A 247 17.10 1.07 3.03
CA VAL A 247 15.69 0.70 2.91
C VAL A 247 15.54 -0.81 2.79
N TYR A 248 16.32 -1.45 1.92
CA TYR A 248 16.28 -2.90 1.73
C TYR A 248 16.69 -3.66 2.99
N ALA A 249 17.69 -3.18 3.73
CA ALA A 249 18.07 -3.79 5.00
C ALA A 249 16.94 -3.72 6.04
N LEU A 250 16.20 -2.62 6.09
CA LEU A 250 15.01 -2.47 6.94
C LEU A 250 13.86 -3.39 6.49
N VAL A 251 13.67 -3.53 5.18
CA VAL A 251 12.70 -4.49 4.61
C VAL A 251 13.05 -5.91 5.05
N LEU A 252 14.30 -6.33 4.90
CA LEU A 252 14.73 -7.67 5.33
C LEU A 252 14.62 -7.84 6.85
N ASP A 253 14.86 -6.79 7.62
CA ASP A 253 14.69 -6.83 9.07
C ASP A 253 13.22 -7.11 9.46
N ALA A 254 12.26 -6.41 8.83
CA ALA A 254 10.85 -6.66 9.05
C ALA A 254 10.45 -8.09 8.63
N LEU A 255 10.84 -8.52 7.43
CA LEU A 255 10.49 -9.85 6.89
C LEU A 255 11.04 -11.02 7.70
N ARG A 256 12.13 -10.82 8.47
CA ARG A 256 12.84 -11.88 9.20
C ARG A 256 12.56 -11.92 10.69
N ASN A 257 11.90 -10.90 11.22
CA ASN A 257 11.62 -10.78 12.64
C ASN A 257 10.13 -10.52 12.87
N GLU A 258 9.63 -10.92 14.02
CA GLU A 258 8.29 -10.55 14.44
C GLU A 258 8.20 -9.05 14.74
N GLY A 259 7.10 -8.43 14.34
CA GLY A 259 6.87 -6.99 14.47
C GLY A 259 7.50 -6.19 13.33
N GLY A 260 7.32 -4.87 13.36
CA GLY A 260 7.90 -3.99 12.34
C GLY A 260 9.42 -3.90 12.39
N ALA A 261 10.01 -3.31 11.33
CA ALA A 261 11.45 -3.09 11.28
C ALA A 261 11.95 -2.27 12.49
N VAL A 262 13.16 -2.59 12.93
CA VAL A 262 13.83 -1.91 14.03
C VAL A 262 15.19 -1.41 13.56
N SER A 263 15.35 -0.08 13.51
CA SER A 263 16.55 0.57 12.97
C SER A 263 17.87 0.14 13.64
N SER A 264 17.84 -0.20 14.93
CA SER A 264 19.04 -0.64 15.66
C SER A 264 19.51 -2.06 15.27
N ARG A 265 18.72 -2.83 14.56
CA ARG A 265 19.11 -4.14 14.00
C ARG A 265 19.82 -4.01 12.65
N VAL A 266 19.75 -2.84 12.00
CA VAL A 266 20.43 -2.59 10.72
C VAL A 266 21.88 -2.22 10.99
N SER A 267 22.82 -2.90 10.31
CA SER A 267 24.26 -2.61 10.44
C SER A 267 24.61 -1.21 9.97
N PRO A 268 25.36 -0.41 10.74
CA PRO A 268 25.85 0.89 10.27
C PRO A 268 26.69 0.82 8.98
N LEU A 269 27.30 -0.33 8.70
CA LEU A 269 28.06 -0.55 7.46
C LEU A 269 27.17 -0.52 6.20
N THR A 270 25.87 -0.72 6.35
CA THR A 270 24.91 -0.58 5.26
C THR A 270 24.85 0.86 4.72
N CYS A 271 25.22 1.86 5.54
CA CYS A 271 25.29 3.25 5.10
C CYS A 271 26.35 3.49 4.01
N LEU A 272 27.32 2.57 3.86
CA LEU A 272 28.34 2.63 2.81
C LEU A 272 27.88 2.03 1.47
N GLN A 273 26.77 1.33 1.48
CA GLN A 273 26.19 0.72 0.28
C GLN A 273 25.18 1.69 -0.35
N VAL A 274 25.25 1.88 -1.68
CA VAL A 274 24.37 2.82 -2.39
C VAL A 274 23.01 2.15 -2.68
N SER A 275 23.04 0.96 -3.30
CA SER A 275 21.83 0.27 -3.75
C SER A 275 21.71 -1.13 -3.15
N LEU A 276 20.52 -1.66 -3.17
CA LEU A 276 20.23 -3.05 -2.79
C LEU A 276 20.93 -4.04 -3.74
N PRO A 277 21.21 -5.28 -3.31
CA PRO A 277 21.83 -6.31 -4.15
C PRO A 277 20.95 -6.65 -5.35
N GLY A 278 21.58 -6.82 -6.53
CA GLY A 278 20.87 -7.18 -7.76
C GLY A 278 20.12 -6.03 -8.43
N THR A 279 20.37 -4.78 -8.01
CA THR A 279 19.86 -3.59 -8.73
C THR A 279 20.45 -3.54 -10.14
N ASP A 280 19.59 -3.45 -11.16
CA ASP A 280 19.99 -3.20 -12.54
C ASP A 280 20.02 -1.69 -12.82
N PRO A 281 21.21 -1.09 -13.07
CA PRO A 281 21.32 0.34 -13.35
C PRO A 281 20.58 0.78 -14.63
N THR A 282 20.40 -0.13 -15.60
CA THR A 282 19.70 0.20 -16.86
C THR A 282 18.20 0.32 -16.63
N GLY A 283 17.64 -0.50 -15.71
CA GLY A 283 16.26 -0.39 -15.28
C GLY A 283 15.97 0.89 -14.50
N ALA A 284 16.95 1.39 -13.73
CA ALA A 284 16.83 2.69 -13.06
C ALA A 284 16.63 3.85 -14.06
N ALA A 285 17.28 3.81 -15.22
CA ALA A 285 17.08 4.79 -16.28
C ALA A 285 15.64 4.74 -16.85
N GLY A 286 15.05 3.54 -16.94
CA GLY A 286 13.64 3.36 -17.33
C GLY A 286 12.65 3.98 -16.33
N PHE A 287 13.03 4.06 -15.06
CA PHE A 287 12.22 4.70 -14.02
C PHE A 287 12.03 6.22 -14.25
N LEU A 288 12.98 6.88 -14.89
CA LEU A 288 12.84 8.28 -15.32
C LEU A 288 11.64 8.47 -16.28
N ASN A 289 11.37 7.47 -17.13
CA ASN A 289 10.18 7.49 -18.00
C ASN A 289 8.88 7.41 -17.18
N THR A 290 8.92 6.73 -16.05
CA THR A 290 7.80 6.66 -15.09
C THR A 290 7.49 8.05 -14.51
N ILE A 291 8.51 8.82 -14.16
CA ILE A 291 8.35 10.21 -13.67
C ILE A 291 7.72 11.10 -14.76
N ALA A 292 8.15 10.97 -16.01
CA ALA A 292 7.55 11.69 -17.12
C ALA A 292 6.08 11.29 -17.34
N ALA A 293 5.77 9.98 -17.30
CA ALA A 293 4.41 9.47 -17.41
C ALA A 293 3.52 9.93 -16.23
N LEU A 294 4.08 10.02 -15.03
CA LEU A 294 3.40 10.57 -13.86
C LEU A 294 3.00 12.05 -14.13
N GLY A 295 3.94 12.88 -14.59
CA GLY A 295 3.67 14.27 -14.91
C GLY A 295 2.55 14.44 -15.94
N LEU A 296 2.56 13.64 -17.01
CA LEU A 296 1.53 13.65 -18.05
C LEU A 296 0.16 13.20 -17.51
N GLY A 297 0.12 12.11 -16.73
CA GLY A 297 -1.14 11.61 -16.15
C GLY A 297 -1.75 12.58 -15.14
N LEU A 298 -0.94 13.24 -14.33
CA LEU A 298 -1.41 14.22 -13.34
C LEU A 298 -1.76 15.58 -13.97
N ALA A 299 -1.26 15.88 -15.18
CA ALA A 299 -1.57 17.09 -15.92
C ALA A 299 -2.76 16.94 -16.89
N ASP A 300 -3.36 15.74 -17.00
CA ASP A 300 -4.53 15.52 -17.84
C ASP A 300 -5.75 16.22 -17.24
N VAL A 301 -6.03 17.41 -17.74
CA VAL A 301 -7.14 18.25 -17.27
C VAL A 301 -8.52 17.62 -17.49
N SER A 302 -8.63 16.62 -18.38
CA SER A 302 -9.89 15.88 -18.59
C SER A 302 -10.28 15.04 -17.36
N GLN A 303 -9.32 14.73 -16.51
CA GLN A 303 -9.49 13.99 -15.26
C GLN A 303 -9.73 14.90 -14.05
N PHE A 304 -9.67 16.22 -14.23
CA PHE A 304 -9.76 17.15 -13.09
C PHE A 304 -11.17 17.22 -12.53
N VAL A 305 -11.24 17.23 -11.22
CA VAL A 305 -12.44 17.46 -10.43
C VAL A 305 -12.22 18.66 -9.51
N THR A 306 -13.30 19.32 -9.10
CA THR A 306 -13.23 20.57 -8.30
C THR A 306 -13.32 20.33 -6.81
N ARG A 307 -13.40 19.09 -6.37
CA ARG A 307 -13.47 18.72 -4.96
C ARG A 307 -12.99 17.29 -4.74
N GLU A 308 -12.63 17.00 -3.50
CA GLU A 308 -12.30 15.65 -3.09
C GLU A 308 -13.47 14.69 -3.38
N PRO A 309 -13.23 13.52 -3.99
CA PRO A 309 -14.24 12.49 -4.12
C PRO A 309 -14.83 12.09 -2.77
N PRO A 310 -16.10 11.69 -2.71
CA PRO A 310 -16.71 11.24 -1.45
C PRO A 310 -15.98 10.01 -0.90
N LEU A 311 -15.85 9.95 0.42
CA LEU A 311 -15.36 8.74 1.08
C LEU A 311 -16.28 7.56 0.79
N PRO A 312 -15.72 6.36 0.57
CA PRO A 312 -16.52 5.14 0.61
C PRO A 312 -17.26 5.01 1.94
N ALA A 313 -18.49 4.49 1.90
CA ALA A 313 -19.36 4.41 3.08
C ALA A 313 -18.69 3.68 4.27
N TYR A 314 -17.86 2.68 4.00
CA TYR A 314 -17.12 1.94 5.03
C TYR A 314 -16.04 2.78 5.73
N ALA A 315 -15.54 3.83 5.09
CA ALA A 315 -14.47 4.67 5.62
C ALA A 315 -15.01 5.97 6.26
N ALA A 316 -16.23 6.39 5.94
CA ALA A 316 -16.82 7.62 6.41
C ALA A 316 -16.80 7.80 7.95
N PRO A 317 -17.06 6.77 8.78
CA PRO A 317 -17.00 6.88 10.25
C PRO A 317 -15.61 7.24 10.80
N TYR A 318 -14.55 7.03 10.01
CA TYR A 318 -13.17 7.22 10.46
C TYR A 318 -12.59 8.59 10.09
N ALA A 319 -13.27 9.37 9.25
CA ALA A 319 -12.80 10.69 8.85
C ALA A 319 -13.05 11.77 9.93
N ASN A 320 -14.02 11.54 10.81
CA ASN A 320 -14.36 12.45 11.89
C ASN A 320 -14.39 11.68 13.22
N PRO A 321 -13.25 11.34 13.83
CA PRO A 321 -13.18 10.56 15.06
C PRO A 321 -13.63 11.38 16.31
N GLY A 322 -14.64 12.20 16.22
CA GLY A 322 -15.13 13.05 17.31
C GLY A 322 -16.60 13.43 17.21
N THR A 323 -17.32 12.96 16.21
CA THR A 323 -18.78 13.06 16.13
C THR A 323 -19.40 11.72 16.48
N PRO A 324 -20.09 11.59 17.64
CA PRO A 324 -20.79 10.37 18.01
C PRO A 324 -21.94 10.05 17.07
#